data_f31f2d9f05d8e12bf090cfad300a52fc
#
_entry.id   f31f2d9f05d8e12bf090cfad300a52fc
#
_cell.length_a   1.000
_cell.length_b   1.000
_cell.length_c   1.000
_cell.angle_alpha   90.00
_cell.angle_beta   90.00
_cell.angle_gamma   90.00
#
_symmetry.space_group_name_H-M   'P 1'
#
loop_
_entity.id
_entity.type
_entity.pdbx_description
1 polymer ?
#
loop_
_entity_poly.entity_id
_entity_poly.type
_entity_poly.pdbx_seq_one_letter_code
_entity_poly.pdbx_strand_id
1 'polypeptide(L)'
;MRPQAVALKTLLDEPRLQVMPGCGDGMGARLIEEAGFRTGFVSGSSVSAMRLAMPDMDLVSFSEMADAVESCIAAAPNVLWLADGDTGHGNALAVQKLIHGAYRRAGVARFR
;
A
#
# COMPACT_ATOMS: atom_id res chain seq x y z
N MET A 1 16.58 -9.53 -2.77
CA MET A 1 15.52 -8.50 -2.85
C MET A 1 14.32 -9.11 -3.54
N ARG A 2 13.13 -8.81 -3.09
CA ARG A 2 11.91 -9.40 -3.67
C ARG A 2 11.63 -8.86 -5.09
N PRO A 3 11.01 -9.67 -5.97
CA PRO A 3 10.75 -9.26 -7.36
C PRO A 3 10.01 -7.93 -7.49
N GLN A 4 8.97 -7.69 -6.67
CA GLN A 4 8.19 -6.44 -6.69
C GLN A 4 9.05 -5.22 -6.28
N ALA A 5 9.92 -5.38 -5.30
CA ALA A 5 10.82 -4.30 -4.86
C ALA A 5 11.87 -3.98 -5.94
N VAL A 6 12.37 -5.00 -6.62
CA VAL A 6 13.29 -4.83 -7.76
C VAL A 6 12.58 -4.12 -8.91
N ALA A 7 11.38 -4.58 -9.26
CA ALA A 7 10.58 -3.97 -10.33
C ALA A 7 10.26 -2.49 -10.04
N LEU A 8 9.87 -2.18 -8.80
CA LEU A 8 9.62 -0.79 -8.40
C LEU A 8 10.90 0.06 -8.51
N LYS A 9 12.02 -0.46 -8.03
CA LYS A 9 13.30 0.25 -8.13
C LYS A 9 13.66 0.52 -9.60
N THR A 10 13.57 -0.48 -10.47
CA THR A 10 13.83 -0.34 -11.90
C THR A 10 12.93 0.73 -12.52
N LEU A 11 11.64 0.73 -12.16
CA LEU A 11 10.69 1.73 -12.64
C LEU A 11 11.04 3.15 -12.19
N LEU A 12 11.48 3.30 -10.94
CA LEU A 12 11.86 4.61 -10.38
C LEU A 12 13.19 5.13 -10.96
N ASP A 13 14.04 4.25 -11.49
CA ASP A 13 15.29 4.62 -12.15
C ASP A 13 15.06 5.08 -13.61
N GLU A 14 13.86 4.93 -14.17
CA GLU A 14 13.52 5.45 -15.49
C GLU A 14 13.57 6.99 -15.51
N PRO A 15 14.10 7.63 -16.58
CA PRO A 15 14.27 9.08 -16.65
C PRO A 15 12.94 9.81 -17.00
N ARG A 16 11.87 9.45 -16.33
CA ARG A 16 10.56 10.09 -16.47
C ARG A 16 9.80 10.07 -15.16
N LEU A 17 8.89 11.04 -15.01
CA LEU A 17 8.02 11.12 -13.85
C LEU A 17 7.14 9.86 -13.74
N GLN A 18 7.15 9.25 -12.56
CA GLN A 18 6.23 8.17 -12.22
C GLN A 18 5.09 8.73 -11.37
N VAL A 19 3.86 8.60 -11.87
CA VAL A 19 2.66 9.00 -11.14
C VAL A 19 2.17 7.81 -10.33
N MET A 20 1.98 8.03 -9.04
CA MET A 20 1.56 6.99 -8.08
C MET A 20 0.25 7.42 -7.39
N PRO A 21 -0.91 7.11 -7.97
CA PRO A 21 -2.19 7.45 -7.36
C PRO A 21 -2.39 6.74 -6.04
N GLY A 22 -3.04 7.43 -5.08
CA GLY A 22 -3.40 6.86 -3.80
C GLY A 22 -4.82 6.27 -3.80
N CYS A 23 -5.04 5.23 -3.01
CA CYS A 23 -6.35 4.68 -2.75
C CYS A 23 -6.43 4.06 -1.35
N GLY A 24 -7.62 3.69 -0.91
CA GLY A 24 -7.87 3.08 0.39
C GLY A 24 -8.68 1.79 0.34
N ASP A 25 -9.08 1.33 -0.85
CA ASP A 25 -9.88 0.11 -1.02
C ASP A 25 -9.64 -0.57 -2.37
N GLY A 26 -10.19 -1.77 -2.52
CA GLY A 26 -10.07 -2.57 -3.74
C GLY A 26 -10.69 -1.92 -4.97
N MET A 27 -11.75 -1.15 -4.82
CA MET A 27 -12.38 -0.45 -5.95
C MET A 27 -11.43 0.63 -6.50
N GLY A 28 -10.86 1.45 -5.62
CA GLY A 28 -9.86 2.44 -6.01
C GLY A 28 -8.63 1.82 -6.67
N ALA A 29 -8.17 0.68 -6.14
CA ALA A 29 -7.05 -0.07 -6.71
C ALA A 29 -7.34 -0.56 -8.14
N ARG A 30 -8.52 -1.12 -8.36
CA ARG A 30 -8.95 -1.56 -9.69
C ARG A 30 -9.02 -0.41 -10.69
N LEU A 31 -9.54 0.74 -10.28
CA LEU A 31 -9.57 1.93 -11.14
C LEU A 31 -8.17 2.42 -11.51
N ILE A 32 -7.21 2.35 -10.58
CA ILE A 32 -5.81 2.68 -10.84
C ILE A 32 -5.22 1.76 -11.91
N GLU A 33 -5.46 0.45 -11.80
CA GLU A 33 -4.98 -0.52 -12.79
C GLU A 33 -5.65 -0.32 -14.17
N GLU A 34 -6.97 -0.17 -14.20
CA GLU A 34 -7.72 0.06 -15.44
C GLU A 34 -7.35 1.37 -16.15
N ALA A 35 -6.98 2.40 -15.38
CA ALA A 35 -6.47 3.66 -15.92
C ALA A 35 -5.03 3.55 -16.49
N GLY A 36 -4.38 2.41 -16.34
CA GLY A 36 -3.05 2.14 -16.90
C GLY A 36 -1.87 2.61 -16.05
N PHE A 37 -2.09 2.97 -14.79
CA PHE A 37 -1.00 3.31 -13.89
C PHE A 37 -0.21 2.06 -13.49
N ARG A 38 1.13 2.21 -13.47
CA ARG A 38 2.06 1.11 -13.14
C ARG A 38 2.34 1.01 -11.65
N THR A 39 2.05 2.06 -10.90
CA THR A 39 2.29 2.17 -9.45
C THR A 39 1.05 2.69 -8.74
N GLY A 40 0.89 2.29 -7.48
CA GLY A 40 -0.18 2.76 -6.61
C GLY A 40 0.27 2.84 -5.16
N PHE A 41 -0.39 3.68 -4.40
CA PHE A 41 -0.12 3.89 -2.98
C PHE A 41 -1.36 3.60 -2.14
N VAL A 42 -1.27 2.63 -1.23
CA VAL A 42 -2.30 2.41 -0.22
C VAL A 42 -2.05 3.39 0.91
N SER A 43 -2.84 4.46 0.94
CA SER A 43 -2.68 5.59 1.86
C SER A 43 -3.44 5.35 3.15
N GLY A 44 -2.79 5.54 4.31
CA GLY A 44 -3.43 5.47 5.62
C GLY A 44 -4.57 6.48 5.77
N SER A 45 -4.42 7.67 5.23
CA SER A 45 -5.46 8.71 5.19
C SER A 45 -6.68 8.26 4.37
N SER A 46 -6.46 7.66 3.21
CA SER A 46 -7.54 7.10 2.39
C SER A 46 -8.24 5.93 3.09
N VAL A 47 -7.49 5.05 3.74
CA VAL A 47 -8.05 3.92 4.51
C VAL A 47 -8.90 4.44 5.67
N SER A 48 -8.43 5.45 6.41
CA SER A 48 -9.19 6.08 7.50
C SER A 48 -10.51 6.68 6.99
N ALA A 49 -10.46 7.41 5.89
CA ALA A 49 -11.65 8.00 5.28
C ALA A 49 -12.63 6.93 4.78
N MET A 50 -12.15 5.91 4.08
CA MET A 50 -13.01 4.90 3.43
C MET A 50 -13.60 3.89 4.42
N ARG A 51 -12.83 3.47 5.44
CA ARG A 51 -13.30 2.46 6.41
C ARG A 51 -14.02 3.07 7.61
N LEU A 52 -13.52 4.18 8.12
CA LEU A 52 -13.97 4.75 9.38
C LEU A 52 -14.79 6.06 9.21
N ALA A 53 -14.77 6.65 8.01
CA ALA A 53 -15.27 8.01 7.76
C ALA A 53 -14.64 9.03 8.74
N MET A 54 -13.36 8.86 9.03
CA MET A 54 -12.61 9.65 10.02
C MET A 54 -11.35 10.27 9.39
N PRO A 55 -10.85 11.38 9.98
CA PRO A 55 -9.61 11.98 9.53
C PRO A 55 -8.40 11.08 9.84
N ASP A 56 -7.27 11.40 9.22
CA ASP A 56 -5.98 10.72 9.41
C ASP A 56 -5.35 11.12 10.76
N MET A 57 -5.77 10.46 11.83
CA MET A 57 -5.36 10.72 13.21
C MET A 57 -4.91 9.44 13.94
N ASP A 58 -4.27 8.53 13.22
CA ASP A 58 -3.78 7.25 13.77
C ASP A 58 -4.90 6.36 14.35
N LEU A 59 -6.09 6.43 13.74
CA LEU A 59 -7.28 5.68 14.19
C LEU A 59 -7.38 4.30 13.53
N VAL A 60 -6.75 4.09 12.38
CA VAL A 60 -6.75 2.82 11.66
C VAL A 60 -5.86 1.82 12.40
N SER A 61 -6.42 0.68 12.77
CA SER A 61 -5.66 -0.38 13.44
C SER A 61 -4.73 -1.12 12.47
N PHE A 62 -3.78 -1.86 13.05
CA PHE A 62 -2.92 -2.79 12.30
C PHE A 62 -3.72 -3.71 11.36
N SER A 63 -4.77 -4.35 11.90
CA SER A 63 -5.58 -5.31 11.14
C SER A 63 -6.37 -4.65 10.04
N GLU A 64 -6.93 -3.46 10.27
CA GLU A 64 -7.66 -2.71 9.26
C GLU A 64 -6.74 -2.27 8.12
N MET A 65 -5.53 -1.81 8.43
CA MET A 65 -4.56 -1.41 7.42
C MET A 65 -4.05 -2.60 6.60
N ALA A 66 -3.73 -3.71 7.25
CA ALA A 66 -3.29 -4.95 6.60
C ALA A 66 -4.36 -5.49 5.64
N ASP A 67 -5.63 -5.51 6.07
CA ASP A 67 -6.76 -5.95 5.25
C ASP A 67 -6.99 -5.03 4.03
N ALA A 68 -6.90 -3.73 4.22
CA ALA A 68 -7.01 -2.77 3.12
C ALA A 68 -5.90 -2.96 2.08
N VAL A 69 -4.66 -3.16 2.52
CA VAL A 69 -3.51 -3.42 1.64
C VAL A 69 -3.70 -4.72 0.87
N GLU A 70 -4.10 -5.80 1.54
CA GLU A 70 -4.39 -7.08 0.90
C GLU A 70 -5.49 -6.95 -0.17
N SER A 71 -6.57 -6.25 0.15
CA SER A 71 -7.69 -6.00 -0.77
C SER A 71 -7.25 -5.22 -2.01
N CYS A 72 -6.43 -4.18 -1.84
CA CYS A 72 -5.92 -3.39 -2.96
C CYS A 72 -5.04 -4.24 -3.90
N ILE A 73 -4.12 -5.02 -3.35
CA ILE A 73 -3.21 -5.87 -4.14
C ILE A 73 -3.97 -6.97 -4.86
N ALA A 74 -4.94 -7.59 -4.19
CA ALA A 74 -5.78 -8.62 -4.81
C ALA A 74 -6.63 -8.06 -5.97
N ALA A 75 -7.14 -6.83 -5.83
CA ALA A 75 -7.95 -6.17 -6.85
C ALA A 75 -7.14 -5.70 -8.06
N ALA A 76 -5.86 -5.37 -7.88
CA ALA A 76 -4.98 -4.82 -8.90
C ALA A 76 -3.57 -5.44 -8.84
N PRO A 77 -3.44 -6.74 -9.23
CA PRO A 77 -2.19 -7.49 -9.04
C PRO A 77 -1.05 -7.05 -9.97
N ASN A 78 -1.34 -6.32 -11.04
CA ASN A 78 -0.34 -5.85 -12.00
C ASN A 78 0.24 -4.46 -11.66
N VAL A 79 -0.26 -3.82 -10.60
CA VAL A 79 0.25 -2.55 -10.10
C VAL A 79 1.34 -2.82 -9.06
N LEU A 80 2.41 -2.03 -9.10
CA LEU A 80 3.46 -2.08 -8.07
C LEU A 80 3.05 -1.18 -6.90
N TRP A 81 2.78 -1.80 -5.77
CA TRP A 81 2.19 -1.13 -4.61
C TRP A 81 3.23 -0.66 -3.60
N LEU A 82 3.09 0.60 -3.21
CA LEU A 82 3.66 1.16 -1.99
C LEU A 82 2.53 1.22 -0.95
N ALA A 83 2.80 0.89 0.29
CA ALA A 83 1.82 0.94 1.37
C ALA A 83 2.32 1.78 2.54
N ASP A 84 1.39 2.51 3.16
CA ASP A 84 1.63 3.26 4.37
C ASP A 84 1.73 2.30 5.57
N GLY A 85 2.70 2.54 6.43
CA GLY A 85 2.88 1.81 7.69
C GLY A 85 2.51 2.66 8.91
N ASP A 86 2.05 3.90 8.69
CA ASP A 86 1.75 4.87 9.74
C ASP A 86 2.89 4.97 10.77
N THR A 87 2.59 4.80 12.06
CA THR A 87 3.56 4.76 13.15
C THR A 87 4.12 3.36 13.42
N GLY A 88 3.73 2.34 12.60
CA GLY A 88 4.08 0.94 12.81
C GLY A 88 3.13 0.19 13.75
N HIS A 89 2.07 0.86 14.21
CA HIS A 89 1.00 0.31 15.07
C HIS A 89 1.47 -0.24 16.42
N GLY A 90 2.51 0.34 17.00
CA GLY A 90 3.00 -0.04 18.31
C GLY A 90 4.52 0.09 18.45
N ASN A 91 5.14 -0.90 19.08
CA ASN A 91 6.57 -0.95 19.30
C ASN A 91 7.35 -1.55 18.12
N ALA A 92 8.66 -1.71 18.26
CA ALA A 92 9.52 -2.28 17.21
C ALA A 92 9.08 -3.70 16.76
N LEU A 93 8.51 -4.49 17.64
CA LEU A 93 7.99 -5.83 17.31
C LEU A 93 6.71 -5.74 16.47
N ALA A 94 5.87 -4.74 16.72
CA ALA A 94 4.69 -4.47 15.90
C ALA A 94 5.10 -4.06 14.47
N VAL A 95 6.12 -3.22 14.33
CA VAL A 95 6.69 -2.85 13.02
C VAL A 95 7.20 -4.09 12.27
N GLN A 96 7.96 -4.96 12.94
CA GLN A 96 8.43 -6.20 12.32
C GLN A 96 7.26 -7.10 11.89
N LYS A 97 6.22 -7.22 12.70
CA LYS A 97 5.02 -7.98 12.37
C LYS A 97 4.29 -7.41 11.15
N LEU A 98 4.17 -6.09 11.05
CA LEU A 98 3.55 -5.43 9.91
C LEU A 98 4.32 -5.73 8.61
N ILE A 99 5.61 -5.48 8.63
CA ILE A 99 6.47 -5.59 7.44
C ILE A 99 6.63 -7.05 7.01
N HIS A 100 7.07 -7.92 7.91
CA HIS A 100 7.38 -9.31 7.59
C HIS A 100 6.13 -10.19 7.56
N GLY A 101 5.14 -9.89 8.36
CA GLY A 101 3.90 -10.64 8.46
C GLY A 101 2.86 -10.27 7.41
N ALA A 102 2.37 -9.06 7.45
CA ALA A 102 1.25 -8.63 6.62
C ALA A 102 1.70 -8.16 5.22
N TYR A 103 2.51 -7.11 5.16
CA TYR A 103 2.85 -6.47 3.88
C TYR A 103 3.69 -7.35 2.95
N ARG A 104 4.61 -8.10 3.53
CA ARG A 104 5.44 -9.02 2.75
C ARG A 104 4.62 -10.14 2.10
N ARG A 105 3.65 -10.69 2.83
CA ARG A 105 2.76 -11.73 2.29
C ARG A 105 1.81 -11.18 1.24
N ALA A 106 1.27 -10.00 1.46
CA ALA A 106 0.39 -9.34 0.52
C ALA A 106 1.08 -8.96 -0.82
N GLY A 107 2.42 -8.85 -0.85
CA GLY A 107 3.14 -8.52 -2.08
C GLY A 107 3.45 -7.04 -2.24
N VAL A 108 3.43 -6.28 -1.16
CA VAL A 108 3.84 -4.85 -1.17
C VAL A 108 5.27 -4.73 -1.67
N ALA A 109 5.50 -3.86 -2.66
CA ALA A 109 6.83 -3.62 -3.22
C ALA A 109 7.69 -2.82 -2.24
N ARG A 110 7.11 -1.82 -1.57
CA ARG A 110 7.75 -0.99 -0.56
C ARG A 110 6.71 -0.46 0.42
N PHE A 111 7.15 -0.05 1.60
CA PHE A 111 6.35 0.64 2.63
C PHE A 111 7.03 1.94 3.04
N ARG A 112 6.22 2.83 3.56
CA ARG A 112 6.62 4.14 4.07
C ARG A 112 6.34 4.20 5.58
#